data_0e14493223cde97eac981e3c46b0829d
#
_entry.id   0e14493223cde97eac981e3c46b0829d
#
_cell.length_a   1.000
_cell.length_b   1.000
_cell.length_c   1.000
_cell.angle_alpha   90.00
_cell.angle_beta   90.00
_cell.angle_gamma   90.00
#
_symmetry.space_group_name_H-M   'P 1'
#
loop_
_entity.id
_entity.type
_entity.pdbx_description
1 polymer ?
#
loop_
_entity_poly.entity_id
_entity_poly.type
_entity_poly.pdbx_seq_one_letter_code
_entity_poly.pdbx_strand_id
1 'polypeptide(L)'
;MAKNYLVPTVVEETNRGERAYDIYSRLLNDRIVFLGEDVNSHTANLVVAQLLYLAHEDNKKPIKLYINSPGGSVYDGLAIIDTMNYIEPDVETIGIGLQASMGAMLLSCGAKGKRYCLPNARIMIHQPSSGTEGKITDQEIMLKEGIFLKKRLAEIFAKNTGKDLKQVERDMDRDNWMSAEEALTYGIIDEIIK
;
A
#
# COMPACT_ATOMS: atom_id res chain seq x y z
N MET A 1 22.96 -9.92 -1.39
CA MET A 1 23.03 -10.38 -2.81
C MET A 1 21.69 -10.04 -3.46
N ALA A 2 21.71 -9.22 -4.52
CA ALA A 2 20.49 -8.95 -5.29
C ALA A 2 20.03 -10.26 -5.92
N LYS A 3 18.81 -10.72 -5.59
CA LYS A 3 18.20 -11.86 -6.26
C LYS A 3 17.77 -11.38 -7.65
N ASN A 4 18.51 -11.78 -8.69
CA ASN A 4 18.07 -11.57 -10.06
C ASN A 4 16.87 -12.49 -10.32
N TYR A 5 15.67 -11.96 -10.20
CA TYR A 5 14.47 -12.64 -10.66
C TYR A 5 14.37 -12.47 -12.18
N LEU A 6 14.21 -13.59 -12.89
CA LEU A 6 13.90 -13.54 -14.31
C LEU A 6 12.46 -13.04 -14.48
N VAL A 7 12.29 -11.82 -14.98
CA VAL A 7 10.96 -11.29 -15.31
C VAL A 7 10.54 -11.84 -16.68
N PRO A 8 9.40 -12.56 -16.78
CA PRO A 8 8.93 -13.10 -18.06
C PRO A 8 8.64 -12.01 -19.06
N THR A 9 8.96 -12.27 -20.33
CA THR A 9 8.59 -11.43 -21.47
C THR A 9 7.36 -12.01 -22.14
N VAL A 10 6.38 -11.17 -22.47
CA VAL A 10 5.21 -11.51 -23.29
C VAL A 10 5.31 -10.78 -24.62
N VAL A 11 4.90 -11.46 -25.71
CA VAL A 11 4.86 -10.89 -27.05
C VAL A 11 3.41 -10.75 -27.48
N GLU A 12 3.03 -9.57 -27.92
CA GLU A 12 1.70 -9.28 -28.47
C GLU A 12 1.80 -8.98 -29.96
N GLU A 13 0.94 -9.61 -30.74
CA GLU A 13 0.74 -9.24 -32.15
C GLU A 13 -0.17 -8.02 -32.23
N THR A 14 0.29 -6.97 -32.89
CA THR A 14 -0.47 -5.76 -33.14
C THR A 14 -0.58 -5.52 -34.67
N ASN A 15 -1.50 -4.67 -35.08
CA ASN A 15 -1.62 -4.25 -36.49
C ASN A 15 -0.34 -3.58 -37.04
N ARG A 16 0.65 -3.27 -36.17
CA ARG A 16 1.95 -2.66 -36.51
C ARG A 16 3.13 -3.61 -36.33
N GLY A 17 2.87 -4.92 -36.13
CA GLY A 17 3.87 -5.97 -35.88
C GLY A 17 3.90 -6.41 -34.41
N GLU A 18 4.85 -7.28 -34.12
CA GLU A 18 5.07 -7.82 -32.77
C GLU A 18 5.68 -6.77 -31.82
N ARG A 19 5.18 -6.75 -30.57
CA ARG A 19 5.76 -5.97 -29.46
C ARG A 19 6.04 -6.87 -28.28
N ALA A 20 7.25 -6.80 -27.76
CA ALA A 20 7.67 -7.51 -26.55
C ALA A 20 7.61 -6.57 -25.34
N TYR A 21 7.02 -7.05 -24.24
CA TYR A 21 6.93 -6.38 -22.96
C TYR A 21 7.41 -7.33 -21.87
N ASP A 22 8.06 -6.83 -20.83
CA ASP A 22 8.06 -7.58 -19.58
C ASP A 22 6.66 -7.62 -18.98
N ILE A 23 6.37 -8.62 -18.12
CA ILE A 23 5.02 -8.83 -17.61
C ILE A 23 4.47 -7.64 -16.82
N TYR A 24 5.31 -6.92 -16.06
CA TYR A 24 4.87 -5.75 -15.28
C TYR A 24 4.54 -4.56 -16.19
N SER A 25 5.38 -4.31 -17.21
CA SER A 25 5.10 -3.29 -18.22
C SER A 25 3.81 -3.59 -19.01
N ARG A 26 3.55 -4.88 -19.26
CA ARG A 26 2.30 -5.28 -19.92
C ARG A 26 1.07 -5.03 -19.04
N LEU A 27 1.15 -5.40 -17.76
CA LEU A 27 0.08 -5.15 -16.78
C LEU A 27 -0.14 -3.66 -16.52
N LEU A 28 0.93 -2.85 -16.55
CA LEU A 28 0.82 -1.40 -16.43
C LEU A 28 -0.04 -0.78 -17.53
N ASN A 29 0.01 -1.31 -18.76
CA ASN A 29 -0.88 -0.88 -19.86
C ASN A 29 -2.36 -1.11 -19.54
N ASP A 30 -2.67 -2.11 -18.69
CA ASP A 30 -4.02 -2.38 -18.18
C ASP A 30 -4.30 -1.63 -16.87
N ARG A 31 -3.46 -0.65 -16.52
CA ARG A 31 -3.53 0.19 -15.32
C ARG A 31 -3.39 -0.60 -14.01
N ILE A 32 -2.61 -1.67 -14.05
CA ILE A 32 -2.33 -2.54 -12.91
C ILE A 32 -0.91 -2.26 -12.42
N VAL A 33 -0.81 -1.91 -11.14
CA VAL A 33 0.44 -1.64 -10.41
C VAL A 33 0.60 -2.68 -9.31
N PHE A 34 1.83 -3.15 -9.07
CA PHE A 34 2.14 -4.09 -8.00
C PHE A 34 3.07 -3.49 -6.94
N LEU A 35 2.69 -3.69 -5.67
CA LEU A 35 3.57 -3.58 -4.52
C LEU A 35 3.71 -4.98 -3.91
N GLY A 36 4.72 -5.73 -4.37
CA GLY A 36 4.96 -7.15 -4.01
C GLY A 36 6.12 -7.37 -3.04
N GLU A 37 6.66 -6.29 -2.46
CA GLU A 37 7.86 -6.31 -1.61
C GLU A 37 7.69 -5.36 -0.42
N ASP A 38 8.76 -5.20 0.37
CA ASP A 38 8.83 -4.22 1.46
C ASP A 38 8.63 -2.79 0.94
N VAL A 39 7.96 -1.97 1.73
CA VAL A 39 7.84 -0.53 1.48
C VAL A 39 9.16 0.14 1.85
N ASN A 40 9.87 0.59 0.85
CA ASN A 40 11.14 1.31 0.97
C ASN A 40 11.24 2.39 -0.11
N SER A 41 12.28 3.22 -0.08
CA SER A 41 12.43 4.33 -1.01
C SER A 41 12.43 3.91 -2.49
N HIS A 42 12.96 2.72 -2.81
CA HIS A 42 12.99 2.22 -4.18
C HIS A 42 11.59 1.79 -4.65
N THR A 43 10.91 0.92 -3.88
CA THR A 43 9.58 0.42 -4.22
C THR A 43 8.53 1.52 -4.22
N ALA A 44 8.61 2.45 -3.25
CA ALA A 44 7.71 3.59 -3.18
C ALA A 44 7.86 4.52 -4.38
N ASN A 45 9.09 4.88 -4.76
CA ASN A 45 9.33 5.73 -5.93
C ASN A 45 8.83 5.09 -7.23
N LEU A 46 8.97 3.76 -7.37
CA LEU A 46 8.42 3.03 -8.52
C LEU A 46 6.89 3.09 -8.56
N VAL A 47 6.22 2.85 -7.43
CA VAL A 47 4.75 2.94 -7.35
C VAL A 47 4.28 4.36 -7.63
N VAL A 48 4.90 5.37 -7.00
CA VAL A 48 4.60 6.79 -7.24
C VAL A 48 4.75 7.16 -8.71
N ALA A 49 5.86 6.77 -9.35
CA ALA A 49 6.08 7.06 -10.77
C ALA A 49 5.02 6.42 -11.67
N GLN A 50 4.62 5.17 -11.39
CA GLN A 50 3.57 4.47 -12.13
C GLN A 50 2.20 5.12 -11.93
N LEU A 51 1.85 5.53 -10.71
CA LEU A 51 0.60 6.24 -10.43
C LEU A 51 0.51 7.58 -11.18
N LEU A 52 1.59 8.38 -11.15
CA LEU A 52 1.67 9.64 -11.86
C LEU A 52 1.60 9.46 -13.39
N TYR A 53 2.31 8.46 -13.92
CA TYR A 53 2.26 8.13 -15.34
C TYR A 53 0.83 7.76 -15.78
N LEU A 54 0.17 6.85 -15.06
CA LEU A 54 -1.18 6.42 -15.37
C LEU A 54 -2.22 7.53 -15.22
N ALA A 55 -2.05 8.42 -14.24
CA ALA A 55 -2.91 9.59 -14.07
C ALA A 55 -2.76 10.58 -15.23
N HIS A 56 -1.54 10.72 -15.79
CA HIS A 56 -1.30 11.55 -16.97
C HIS A 56 -1.90 10.94 -18.24
N GLU A 57 -1.81 9.62 -18.41
CA GLU A 57 -2.36 8.92 -19.59
C GLU A 57 -3.89 9.01 -19.68
N ASP A 58 -4.57 8.82 -18.56
CA ASP A 58 -6.03 8.94 -18.46
C ASP A 58 -6.43 9.28 -17.01
N ASN A 59 -6.88 10.50 -16.79
CA ASN A 59 -7.23 11.01 -15.46
C ASN A 59 -8.63 10.58 -14.96
N LYS A 60 -9.34 9.74 -15.70
CA LYS A 60 -10.70 9.28 -15.32
C LYS A 60 -10.78 7.81 -15.01
N LYS A 61 -9.97 7.01 -15.70
CA LYS A 61 -9.98 5.55 -15.48
C LYS A 61 -9.29 5.17 -14.18
N PRO A 62 -9.87 4.27 -13.39
CA PRO A 62 -9.26 3.84 -12.14
C PRO A 62 -7.92 3.12 -12.38
N ILE A 63 -7.09 3.13 -11.33
CA ILE A 63 -5.81 2.42 -11.27
C ILE A 63 -5.97 1.30 -10.24
N LYS A 64 -5.51 0.09 -10.54
CA LYS A 64 -5.53 -1.06 -9.63
C LYS A 64 -4.16 -1.25 -8.99
N LEU A 65 -4.09 -1.09 -7.67
CA LEU A 65 -2.88 -1.34 -6.89
C LEU A 65 -2.99 -2.68 -6.15
N TYR A 66 -2.28 -3.69 -6.61
CA TYR A 66 -2.16 -4.98 -5.96
C TYR A 66 -1.08 -4.94 -4.88
N ILE A 67 -1.43 -5.39 -3.68
CA ILE A 67 -0.56 -5.28 -2.50
C ILE A 67 -0.32 -6.68 -1.91
N ASN A 68 0.95 -7.08 -1.85
CA ASN A 68 1.46 -8.23 -1.11
C ASN A 68 2.76 -7.83 -0.41
N SER A 69 2.62 -7.16 0.73
CA SER A 69 3.74 -6.48 1.38
C SER A 69 3.71 -6.68 2.90
N PRO A 70 4.85 -6.97 3.53
CA PRO A 70 4.98 -6.99 4.99
C PRO A 70 4.97 -5.57 5.60
N GLY A 71 4.92 -4.52 4.80
CA GLY A 71 5.07 -3.14 5.22
C GLY A 71 6.49 -2.64 5.09
N GLY A 72 6.88 -1.68 5.92
CA GLY A 72 8.23 -1.08 5.89
C GLY A 72 8.24 0.39 6.30
N SER A 73 9.00 1.22 5.60
CA SER A 73 9.20 2.63 5.90
C SER A 73 7.89 3.43 5.90
N VAL A 74 7.63 4.11 7.01
CA VAL A 74 6.43 4.96 7.16
C VAL A 74 6.44 6.13 6.19
N TYR A 75 7.58 6.81 6.03
CA TYR A 75 7.68 7.97 5.13
C TYR A 75 7.45 7.58 3.68
N ASP A 76 8.02 6.47 3.25
CA ASP A 76 7.87 5.94 1.90
C ASP A 76 6.42 5.51 1.63
N GLY A 77 5.77 4.90 2.62
CA GLY A 77 4.35 4.56 2.55
C GLY A 77 3.45 5.80 2.50
N LEU A 78 3.75 6.85 3.28
CA LEU A 78 3.03 8.12 3.23
C LEU A 78 3.19 8.81 1.87
N ALA A 79 4.35 8.72 1.22
CA ALA A 79 4.55 9.25 -0.13
C ALA A 79 3.62 8.58 -1.16
N ILE A 80 3.42 7.25 -1.06
CA ILE A 80 2.45 6.54 -1.90
C ILE A 80 1.02 7.02 -1.58
N ILE A 81 0.64 7.08 -0.30
CA ILE A 81 -0.70 7.51 0.14
C ILE A 81 -1.02 8.93 -0.35
N ASP A 82 -0.08 9.86 -0.18
CA ASP A 82 -0.27 11.23 -0.61
C ASP A 82 -0.39 11.31 -2.14
N THR A 83 0.36 10.50 -2.89
CA THR A 83 0.22 10.41 -4.35
C THR A 83 -1.16 9.85 -4.75
N MET A 84 -1.63 8.77 -4.09
CA MET A 84 -2.98 8.22 -4.33
C MET A 84 -4.07 9.27 -4.08
N ASN A 85 -3.90 10.13 -3.08
CA ASN A 85 -4.86 11.20 -2.78
C ASN A 85 -4.72 12.42 -3.70
N TYR A 86 -3.54 12.64 -4.29
CA TYR A 86 -3.24 13.79 -5.13
C TYR A 86 -3.75 13.63 -6.57
N ILE A 87 -3.68 12.43 -7.12
CA ILE A 87 -4.09 12.15 -8.50
C ILE A 87 -5.62 12.10 -8.62
N GLU A 88 -6.17 12.47 -9.80
CA GLU A 88 -7.62 12.43 -10.03
C GLU A 88 -8.20 11.03 -10.16
N PRO A 89 -7.53 10.03 -10.81
CA PRO A 89 -8.07 8.68 -10.90
C PRO A 89 -8.22 8.02 -9.53
N ASP A 90 -9.35 7.35 -9.31
CA ASP A 90 -9.50 6.47 -8.16
C ASP A 90 -8.43 5.37 -8.16
N VAL A 91 -7.80 5.14 -7.03
CA VAL A 91 -6.92 4.00 -6.83
C VAL A 91 -7.68 2.90 -6.10
N GLU A 92 -7.96 1.82 -6.81
CA GLU A 92 -8.54 0.59 -6.27
C GLU A 92 -7.43 -0.24 -5.63
N THR A 93 -7.57 -0.64 -4.37
CA THR A 93 -6.55 -1.46 -3.69
C THR A 93 -7.01 -2.91 -3.57
N ILE A 94 -6.12 -3.83 -3.92
CA ILE A 94 -6.40 -5.28 -3.91
C ILE A 94 -5.35 -6.01 -3.07
N GLY A 95 -5.73 -6.48 -1.90
CA GLY A 95 -4.87 -7.29 -1.03
C GLY A 95 -4.78 -8.73 -1.50
N ILE A 96 -3.56 -9.22 -1.75
CA ILE A 96 -3.27 -10.61 -2.06
C ILE A 96 -2.19 -11.14 -1.11
N GLY A 97 -2.34 -12.34 -0.58
CA GLY A 97 -1.36 -12.91 0.36
C GLY A 97 -1.27 -12.12 1.68
N LEU A 98 -0.25 -11.29 1.85
CA LEU A 98 0.02 -10.55 3.08
C LEU A 98 -0.11 -9.03 2.90
N GLN A 99 -0.85 -8.39 3.79
CA GLN A 99 -0.86 -6.94 3.97
C GLN A 99 -0.58 -6.63 5.45
N ALA A 100 0.67 -6.38 5.77
CA ALA A 100 1.05 -6.07 7.15
C ALA A 100 1.57 -4.63 7.28
N SER A 101 1.33 -4.01 8.46
CA SER A 101 1.89 -2.69 8.80
C SER A 101 1.56 -1.63 7.73
N MET A 102 2.56 -1.01 7.09
CA MET A 102 2.33 -0.08 5.97
C MET A 102 1.58 -0.72 4.80
N GLY A 103 1.68 -2.04 4.57
CA GLY A 103 0.89 -2.74 3.56
C GLY A 103 -0.62 -2.71 3.85
N ALA A 104 -1.01 -2.91 5.12
CA ALA A 104 -2.40 -2.78 5.57
C ALA A 104 -2.88 -1.32 5.51
N MET A 105 -2.00 -0.38 5.84
CA MET A 105 -2.28 1.05 5.71
C MET A 105 -2.61 1.41 4.27
N LEU A 106 -1.75 1.04 3.32
CA LEU A 106 -1.95 1.28 1.89
C LEU A 106 -3.24 0.63 1.37
N LEU A 107 -3.54 -0.61 1.79
CA LEU A 107 -4.79 -1.29 1.46
C LEU A 107 -6.00 -0.47 1.90
N SER A 108 -5.97 0.07 3.13
CA SER A 108 -7.07 0.88 3.69
C SER A 108 -7.25 2.24 3.00
N CYS A 109 -6.22 2.74 2.29
CA CYS A 109 -6.21 4.06 1.63
C CYS A 109 -6.76 4.04 0.21
N GLY A 110 -7.19 2.90 -0.32
CA GLY A 110 -7.90 2.82 -1.60
C GLY A 110 -9.17 3.66 -1.61
N ALA A 111 -9.65 3.98 -2.80
CA ALA A 111 -10.90 4.72 -2.98
C ALA A 111 -12.05 4.02 -2.26
N LYS A 112 -12.89 4.79 -1.59
CA LYS A 112 -14.00 4.25 -0.79
C LYS A 112 -14.96 3.42 -1.65
N GLY A 113 -15.29 2.21 -1.20
CA GLY A 113 -16.07 1.23 -1.95
C GLY A 113 -15.25 0.42 -2.96
N LYS A 114 -13.92 0.65 -3.03
CA LYS A 114 -13.01 0.00 -4.00
C LYS A 114 -11.74 -0.56 -3.33
N ARG A 115 -11.88 -1.00 -2.08
CA ARG A 115 -10.81 -1.65 -1.32
C ARG A 115 -11.15 -3.14 -1.21
N TYR A 116 -10.33 -3.97 -1.81
CA TYR A 116 -10.61 -5.40 -1.97
C TYR A 116 -9.52 -6.26 -1.35
N CYS A 117 -9.84 -7.50 -1.03
CA CYS A 117 -8.83 -8.55 -0.87
C CYS A 117 -9.33 -9.91 -1.38
N LEU A 118 -8.40 -10.85 -1.59
CA LEU A 118 -8.72 -12.24 -1.87
C LEU A 118 -9.03 -12.99 -0.57
N PRO A 119 -9.79 -14.11 -0.62
CA PRO A 119 -10.28 -14.81 0.59
C PRO A 119 -9.21 -15.28 1.56
N ASN A 120 -8.02 -15.62 1.06
CA ASN A 120 -6.90 -16.11 1.86
C ASN A 120 -5.91 -15.00 2.28
N ALA A 121 -6.24 -13.74 2.03
CA ALA A 121 -5.40 -12.62 2.45
C ALA A 121 -5.32 -12.54 3.98
N ARG A 122 -4.13 -12.17 4.48
CA ARG A 122 -3.90 -11.90 5.91
C ARG A 122 -3.50 -10.46 6.09
N ILE A 123 -4.21 -9.79 6.96
CA ILE A 123 -4.02 -8.36 7.23
C ILE A 123 -3.49 -8.21 8.66
N MET A 124 -2.51 -7.35 8.86
CA MET A 124 -1.99 -7.05 10.20
C MET A 124 -1.79 -5.55 10.36
N ILE A 125 -2.35 -5.01 11.43
CA ILE A 125 -2.16 -3.62 11.85
C ILE A 125 -1.39 -3.58 13.16
N HIS A 126 -0.51 -2.60 13.28
CA HIS A 126 0.21 -2.29 14.53
C HIS A 126 0.75 -0.85 14.51
N GLN A 127 1.20 -0.37 15.67
CA GLN A 127 1.90 0.90 15.77
C GLN A 127 3.27 0.85 15.08
N PRO A 128 3.82 2.00 14.61
CA PRO A 128 5.17 2.03 14.06
C PRO A 128 6.20 1.60 15.11
N SER A 129 7.20 0.84 14.68
CA SER A 129 8.37 0.51 15.49
C SER A 129 9.56 1.36 15.06
N SER A 130 10.35 1.81 16.01
CA SER A 130 11.59 2.54 15.75
C SER A 130 12.64 2.16 16.78
N GLY A 131 13.91 2.32 16.41
CA GLY A 131 15.04 2.28 17.31
C GLY A 131 15.73 3.64 17.29
N THR A 132 16.33 4.05 18.44
CA THR A 132 17.11 5.28 18.52
C THR A 132 18.50 4.97 19.07
N GLU A 133 19.51 5.61 18.51
CA GLU A 133 20.91 5.53 18.93
C GLU A 133 21.55 6.91 18.85
N GLY A 134 22.58 7.16 19.64
CA GLY A 134 23.30 8.41 19.64
C GLY A 134 23.09 9.25 20.90
N LYS A 135 23.21 10.59 20.81
CA LYS A 135 23.09 11.50 21.95
C LYS A 135 21.64 11.53 22.49
N ILE A 136 21.48 11.71 23.80
CA ILE A 136 20.16 11.71 24.45
C ILE A 136 19.20 12.73 23.81
N THR A 137 19.67 13.95 23.53
CA THR A 137 18.84 14.97 22.87
C THR A 137 18.37 14.54 21.47
N ASP A 138 19.23 13.86 20.71
CA ASP A 138 18.87 13.33 19.37
C ASP A 138 17.82 12.20 19.50
N GLN A 139 17.95 11.35 20.52
CA GLN A 139 16.97 10.30 20.82
C GLN A 139 15.60 10.89 21.21
N GLU A 140 15.59 11.98 22.02
CA GLU A 140 14.34 12.69 22.36
C GLU A 140 13.64 13.28 21.12
N ILE A 141 14.41 13.82 20.17
CA ILE A 141 13.89 14.33 18.90
C ILE A 141 13.25 13.18 18.08
N MET A 142 13.97 12.07 17.95
CA MET A 142 13.47 10.90 17.22
C MET A 142 12.24 10.28 17.88
N LEU A 143 12.19 10.24 19.21
CA LEU A 143 11.01 9.76 19.94
C LEU A 143 9.78 10.64 19.69
N LYS A 144 9.94 11.96 19.70
CA LYS A 144 8.86 12.92 19.39
C LYS A 144 8.31 12.68 17.99
N GLU A 145 9.18 12.49 17.01
CA GLU A 145 8.79 12.16 15.62
C GLU A 145 8.05 10.81 15.56
N GLY A 146 8.53 9.77 16.24
CA GLY A 146 7.86 8.48 16.32
C GLY A 146 6.44 8.58 16.91
N ILE A 147 6.27 9.38 17.97
CA ILE A 147 4.95 9.65 18.58
C ILE A 147 4.03 10.39 17.60
N PHE A 148 4.55 11.38 16.87
CA PHE A 148 3.80 12.08 15.83
C PHE A 148 3.33 11.13 14.75
N LEU A 149 4.21 10.27 14.20
CA LEU A 149 3.87 9.30 13.18
C LEU A 149 2.85 8.26 13.68
N LYS A 150 3.02 7.75 14.92
CA LYS A 150 2.05 6.84 15.54
C LYS A 150 0.64 7.44 15.51
N LYS A 151 0.50 8.68 15.97
CA LYS A 151 -0.78 9.39 15.98
C LYS A 151 -1.32 9.58 14.55
N ARG A 152 -0.46 10.02 13.62
CA ARG A 152 -0.84 10.28 12.23
C ARG A 152 -1.37 9.02 11.54
N LEU A 153 -0.72 7.88 11.72
CA LEU A 153 -1.17 6.61 11.15
C LEU A 153 -2.51 6.17 11.75
N ALA A 154 -2.69 6.31 13.07
CA ALA A 154 -3.96 6.00 13.72
C ALA A 154 -5.11 6.89 13.20
N GLU A 155 -4.87 8.18 12.97
CA GLU A 155 -5.84 9.11 12.36
C GLU A 155 -6.25 8.68 10.95
N ILE A 156 -5.28 8.25 10.13
CA ILE A 156 -5.54 7.76 8.77
C ILE A 156 -6.42 6.49 8.82
N PHE A 157 -6.08 5.51 9.65
CA PHE A 157 -6.90 4.31 9.83
C PHE A 157 -8.31 4.62 10.35
N ALA A 158 -8.43 5.49 11.35
CA ALA A 158 -9.72 5.89 11.90
C ALA A 158 -10.60 6.52 10.82
N LYS A 159 -10.04 7.42 10.01
CA LYS A 159 -10.74 8.03 8.86
C LYS A 159 -11.20 7.00 7.84
N ASN A 160 -10.32 6.06 7.47
CA ASN A 160 -10.58 5.10 6.40
C ASN A 160 -11.56 3.98 6.84
N THR A 161 -11.49 3.55 8.09
CA THR A 161 -12.32 2.48 8.65
C THR A 161 -13.63 2.98 9.26
N GLY A 162 -13.73 4.28 9.57
CA GLY A 162 -14.87 4.86 10.27
C GLY A 162 -14.92 4.54 11.77
N LYS A 163 -13.84 3.99 12.32
CA LYS A 163 -13.74 3.66 13.74
C LYS A 163 -13.30 4.86 14.57
N ASP A 164 -13.64 4.84 15.86
CA ASP A 164 -13.15 5.83 16.83
C ASP A 164 -11.61 5.77 16.95
N LEU A 165 -10.97 6.94 16.99
CA LEU A 165 -9.51 7.04 17.04
C LEU A 165 -8.90 6.28 18.22
N LYS A 166 -9.50 6.39 19.42
CA LYS A 166 -8.98 5.71 20.62
C LYS A 166 -9.12 4.20 20.52
N GLN A 167 -10.12 3.71 19.77
CA GLN A 167 -10.22 2.28 19.48
C GLN A 167 -9.10 1.86 18.55
N VAL A 168 -8.86 2.58 17.46
CA VAL A 168 -7.77 2.29 16.51
C VAL A 168 -6.40 2.31 17.22
N GLU A 169 -6.16 3.30 18.08
CA GLU A 169 -4.92 3.37 18.88
C GLU A 169 -4.72 2.14 19.77
N ARG A 170 -5.79 1.62 20.39
CA ARG A 170 -5.72 0.37 21.18
C ARG A 170 -5.49 -0.86 20.29
N ASP A 171 -6.19 -0.93 19.15
CA ASP A 171 -6.13 -2.06 18.24
C ASP A 171 -4.78 -2.16 17.53
N MET A 172 -4.07 -1.04 17.40
CA MET A 172 -2.73 -0.94 16.82
C MET A 172 -1.60 -1.03 17.89
N ASP A 173 -1.90 -1.17 19.17
CA ASP A 173 -0.86 -1.18 20.21
C ASP A 173 0.08 -2.39 20.09
N ARG A 174 -0.44 -3.52 19.62
CA ARG A 174 0.29 -4.75 19.33
C ARG A 174 -0.14 -5.29 17.96
N ASP A 175 0.59 -6.30 17.49
CA ASP A 175 0.24 -6.98 16.24
C ASP A 175 -1.18 -7.51 16.31
N ASN A 176 -2.06 -6.94 15.48
CA ASN A 176 -3.45 -7.33 15.38
C ASN A 176 -3.70 -7.94 14.00
N TRP A 177 -3.78 -9.27 13.99
CA TRP A 177 -3.94 -10.07 12.80
C TRP A 177 -5.40 -10.32 12.45
N MET A 178 -5.77 -10.14 11.19
CA MET A 178 -7.12 -10.29 10.68
C MET A 178 -7.15 -11.22 9.47
N SER A 179 -8.22 -12.01 9.36
CA SER A 179 -8.64 -12.65 8.12
C SER A 179 -9.27 -11.60 7.18
N ALA A 180 -9.59 -12.01 5.96
CA ALA A 180 -10.32 -11.17 5.00
C ALA A 180 -11.67 -10.71 5.57
N GLU A 181 -12.43 -11.62 6.23
CA GLU A 181 -13.75 -11.34 6.83
C GLU A 181 -13.63 -10.38 8.02
N GLU A 182 -12.61 -10.56 8.86
CA GLU A 182 -12.34 -9.67 9.98
C GLU A 182 -11.94 -8.27 9.49
N ALA A 183 -11.12 -8.17 8.43
CA ALA A 183 -10.72 -6.90 7.82
C ALA A 183 -11.90 -6.17 7.16
N LEU A 184 -12.84 -6.91 6.54
CA LEU A 184 -14.10 -6.39 6.03
C LEU A 184 -14.96 -5.82 7.16
N THR A 185 -15.14 -6.58 8.23
CA THR A 185 -15.90 -6.15 9.42
C THR A 185 -15.23 -4.97 10.12
N TYR A 186 -13.91 -4.92 10.12
CA TYR A 186 -13.13 -3.82 10.67
C TYR A 186 -13.27 -2.54 9.84
N GLY A 187 -13.48 -2.66 8.53
CA GLY A 187 -13.61 -1.55 7.59
C GLY A 187 -12.30 -1.19 6.87
N ILE A 188 -11.29 -2.05 6.92
CA ILE A 188 -10.05 -1.90 6.16
C ILE A 188 -10.30 -2.08 4.67
N ILE A 189 -11.19 -3.02 4.33
CA ILE A 189 -11.62 -3.29 2.96
C ILE A 189 -13.14 -3.13 2.84
N ASP A 190 -13.63 -3.06 1.61
CA ASP A 190 -15.04 -2.90 1.28
C ASP A 190 -15.66 -4.20 0.76
N GLU A 191 -14.86 -5.12 0.19
CA GLU A 191 -15.35 -6.38 -0.39
C GLU A 191 -14.26 -7.45 -0.44
N ILE A 192 -14.67 -8.73 -0.33
CA ILE A 192 -13.83 -9.90 -0.57
C ILE A 192 -14.18 -10.42 -1.96
N ILE A 193 -13.25 -10.30 -2.91
CA ILE A 193 -13.44 -10.77 -4.30
C ILE A 193 -12.97 -12.22 -4.44
N LYS A 194 -13.73 -13.01 -5.21
CA LYS A 194 -13.46 -14.45 -5.46
C LYS A 194 -12.90 -14.66 -6.85
#